data_d756476c18ec809950a3fc87ac0ec626
#
_entry.id   d756476c18ec809950a3fc87ac0ec626
#
_cell.length_a   1.000
_cell.length_b   1.000
_cell.length_c   1.000
_cell.angle_alpha   90.00
_cell.angle_beta   90.00
_cell.angle_gamma   90.00
#
_symmetry.space_group_name_H-M   'P 1'
#
loop_
_entity.id
_entity.type
_entity.pdbx_description
1 polymer ?
#
loop_
_entity_poly.entity_id
_entity_poly.type
_entity_poly.pdbx_seq_one_letter_code
_entity_poly.pdbx_strand_id
1 'polypeptide(L)'
;MAADEIDAYLADVPEPGRSTLEEVRRRILAVVPDAEQCISYQMPAFRVPGPKKGKGKVVAGFAAFTKHLSFLPHSGTILPALDDELAGYERTKSSLHFASDEPLPADLVATLVRARLQEIESTGH
;
A
#
# COMPACT_ATOMS: atom_id res chain seq x y z
N MET A 1 -6.87 -8.46 -16.88
CA MET A 1 -5.83 -8.81 -15.89
C MET A 1 -5.90 -7.81 -14.76
N ALA A 2 -5.65 -8.27 -13.53
CA ALA A 2 -5.76 -7.41 -12.36
C ALA A 2 -4.82 -6.19 -12.41
N ALA A 3 -3.60 -6.39 -12.92
CA ALA A 3 -2.66 -5.28 -13.07
C ALA A 3 -3.20 -4.18 -13.99
N ASP A 4 -4.01 -4.55 -14.97
CA ASP A 4 -4.62 -3.57 -15.88
C ASP A 4 -5.59 -2.65 -15.17
N GLU A 5 -6.24 -3.12 -14.12
CA GLU A 5 -7.14 -2.29 -13.33
C GLU A 5 -6.37 -1.19 -12.59
N ILE A 6 -5.18 -1.53 -12.08
CA ILE A 6 -4.33 -0.53 -11.45
C ILE A 6 -3.81 0.46 -12.49
N ASP A 7 -3.42 -0.04 -13.66
CA ASP A 7 -2.99 0.83 -14.76
C ASP A 7 -4.09 1.83 -15.13
N ALA A 8 -5.33 1.36 -15.20
CA ALA A 8 -6.47 2.24 -15.52
C ALA A 8 -6.69 3.29 -14.42
N TYR A 9 -6.55 2.88 -13.16
CA TYR A 9 -6.67 3.83 -12.05
C TYR A 9 -5.60 4.92 -12.16
N LEU A 10 -4.35 4.52 -12.40
CA LEU A 10 -3.24 5.46 -12.47
C LEU A 10 -3.35 6.39 -13.67
N ALA A 11 -3.94 5.92 -14.76
CA ALA A 11 -4.13 6.76 -15.95
C ALA A 11 -4.99 7.99 -15.65
N ASP A 12 -5.87 7.91 -14.65
CA ASP A 12 -6.73 9.01 -14.26
C ASP A 12 -6.10 9.92 -13.20
N VAL A 13 -4.91 9.58 -12.70
CA VAL A 13 -4.23 10.38 -11.68
C VAL A 13 -3.35 11.43 -12.37
N PRO A 14 -3.53 12.71 -12.06
CA PRO A 14 -2.66 13.75 -12.65
C PRO A 14 -1.22 13.63 -12.18
N GLU A 15 -0.29 14.10 -13.01
CA GLU A 15 1.09 14.20 -12.59
C GLU A 15 1.25 15.37 -11.61
N PRO A 16 2.19 15.30 -10.66
CA PRO A 16 3.22 14.26 -10.49
C PRO A 16 2.71 13.03 -9.73
N GLY A 17 1.48 13.03 -9.26
CA GLY A 17 0.94 11.92 -8.46
C GLY A 17 1.04 10.57 -9.16
N ARG A 18 0.77 10.52 -10.45
CA ARG A 18 0.83 9.27 -11.22
C ARG A 18 2.22 8.64 -11.13
N SER A 19 3.26 9.40 -11.45
CA SER A 19 4.63 8.89 -11.41
C SER A 19 5.05 8.51 -10.00
N THR A 20 4.60 9.27 -9.02
CA THR A 20 4.89 8.99 -7.62
C THR A 20 4.26 7.67 -7.18
N LEU A 21 3.00 7.44 -7.55
CA LEU A 21 2.32 6.18 -7.22
C LEU A 21 2.91 4.99 -7.99
N GLU A 22 3.36 5.21 -9.22
CA GLU A 22 4.05 4.16 -9.96
C GLU A 22 5.32 3.73 -9.25
N GLU A 23 6.04 4.67 -8.66
CA GLU A 23 7.24 4.35 -7.90
C GLU A 23 6.89 3.57 -6.62
N VAL A 24 5.83 3.98 -5.91
CA VAL A 24 5.36 3.25 -4.73
C VAL A 24 4.94 1.83 -5.11
N ARG A 25 4.25 1.69 -6.24
CA ARG A 25 3.88 0.37 -6.78
C ARG A 25 5.12 -0.52 -6.95
N ARG A 26 6.17 0.01 -7.56
CA ARG A 26 7.41 -0.75 -7.74
C ARG A 26 8.03 -1.14 -6.40
N ARG A 27 8.00 -0.24 -5.43
CA ARG A 27 8.58 -0.49 -4.10
C ARG A 27 7.79 -1.56 -3.33
N ILE A 28 6.46 -1.57 -3.48
CA ILE A 28 5.64 -2.64 -2.91
C ILE A 28 5.98 -3.98 -3.56
N LEU A 29 6.05 -4.01 -4.89
CA LEU A 29 6.33 -5.24 -5.61
C LEU A 29 7.75 -5.75 -5.40
N ALA A 30 8.67 -4.88 -5.02
CA ALA A 30 10.01 -5.32 -4.64
C ALA A 30 10.01 -6.18 -3.38
N VAL A 31 9.03 -5.96 -2.50
CA VAL A 31 8.89 -6.75 -1.27
C VAL A 31 8.04 -8.00 -1.52
N VAL A 32 6.98 -7.86 -2.29
CA VAL A 32 6.04 -8.96 -2.58
C VAL A 32 5.84 -9.11 -4.09
N PRO A 33 6.87 -9.60 -4.81
CA PRO A 33 6.82 -9.64 -6.28
C PRO A 33 5.70 -10.51 -6.84
N ASP A 34 5.23 -11.48 -6.06
CA ASP A 34 4.18 -12.40 -6.51
C ASP A 34 2.79 -11.96 -6.05
N ALA A 35 2.66 -10.77 -5.45
CA ALA A 35 1.37 -10.28 -4.99
C ALA A 35 0.43 -10.09 -6.17
N GLU A 36 -0.84 -10.45 -5.97
CA GLU A 36 -1.89 -10.18 -6.94
C GLU A 36 -2.23 -8.70 -6.89
N GLN A 37 -2.18 -8.03 -8.02
CA GLN A 37 -2.56 -6.62 -8.12
C GLN A 37 -4.05 -6.55 -8.44
N CYS A 38 -4.79 -5.81 -7.63
CA CYS A 38 -6.25 -5.78 -7.73
C CYS A 38 -6.80 -4.43 -7.30
N ILE A 39 -8.12 -4.30 -7.39
CA ILE A 39 -8.83 -3.12 -6.86
C ILE A 39 -9.64 -3.60 -5.66
N SER A 40 -9.48 -2.91 -4.55
CA SER A 40 -10.21 -3.17 -3.32
C SER A 40 -10.73 -1.83 -2.79
N TYR A 41 -12.01 -1.78 -2.48
CA TYR A 41 -12.65 -0.51 -2.08
C TYR A 41 -12.39 0.60 -3.09
N GLN A 42 -12.39 0.25 -4.39
CA GLN A 42 -12.18 1.18 -5.50
C GLN A 42 -10.77 1.77 -5.55
N MET A 43 -9.80 1.13 -4.89
CA MET A 43 -8.41 1.60 -4.84
C MET A 43 -7.44 0.47 -5.16
N PRO A 44 -6.29 0.78 -5.75
CA PRO A 44 -5.28 -0.24 -6.01
C PRO A 44 -4.84 -0.95 -4.74
N ALA A 45 -4.71 -2.26 -4.83
CA ALA A 45 -4.36 -3.10 -3.70
C ALA A 45 -3.49 -4.27 -4.14
N PHE A 46 -2.75 -4.82 -3.19
CA PHE A 46 -1.81 -5.92 -3.42
C PHE A 46 -2.13 -7.03 -2.43
N ARG A 47 -2.48 -8.20 -2.97
CA ARG A 47 -2.97 -9.33 -2.18
C ARG A 47 -1.98 -10.48 -2.26
N VAL A 48 -1.69 -11.10 -1.13
CA VAL A 48 -0.84 -12.30 -1.07
C VAL A 48 -1.66 -13.48 -0.56
N PRO A 49 -1.26 -14.73 -0.89
CA PRO A 49 -1.95 -15.89 -0.34
C PRO A 49 -1.85 -15.88 1.18
N GLY A 50 -2.97 -16.16 1.83
CA GLY A 50 -2.99 -16.27 3.28
C GLY A 50 -2.47 -17.62 3.74
N PRO A 51 -2.31 -17.81 5.08
CA PRO A 51 -1.87 -19.10 5.61
C PRO A 51 -2.89 -20.21 5.43
N LYS A 52 -4.14 -19.86 5.17
CA LYS A 52 -5.21 -20.83 4.92
C LYS A 52 -5.62 -20.76 3.46
N LYS A 53 -6.20 -21.86 2.96
CA LYS A 53 -6.74 -21.88 1.61
C LYS A 53 -7.87 -20.86 1.47
N GLY A 54 -8.00 -20.28 0.27
CA GLY A 54 -9.03 -19.32 -0.04
C GLY A 54 -8.44 -18.03 -0.55
N LYS A 55 -9.23 -16.95 -0.45
CA LYS A 55 -8.76 -15.64 -0.87
C LYS A 55 -7.58 -15.21 -0.02
N GLY A 56 -6.60 -14.60 -0.65
CA GLY A 56 -5.47 -14.04 0.06
C GLY A 56 -5.84 -12.81 0.87
N LYS A 57 -4.86 -12.22 1.51
CA LYS A 57 -5.02 -11.01 2.31
C LYS A 57 -4.34 -9.84 1.62
N VAL A 58 -4.97 -8.68 1.67
CA VAL A 58 -4.37 -7.46 1.14
C VAL A 58 -3.29 -6.99 2.09
N VAL A 59 -2.09 -6.75 1.56
CA VAL A 59 -0.93 -6.34 2.37
C VAL A 59 -0.57 -4.88 2.17
N ALA A 60 -1.06 -4.25 1.12
CA ALA A 60 -0.75 -2.86 0.83
C ALA A 60 -1.73 -2.34 -0.20
N GLY A 61 -1.86 -1.02 -0.23
CA GLY A 61 -2.63 -0.35 -1.26
C GLY A 61 -2.25 1.12 -1.28
N PHE A 62 -2.79 1.85 -2.23
CA PHE A 62 -2.58 3.29 -2.28
C PHE A 62 -3.78 3.97 -2.91
N ALA A 63 -3.86 5.29 -2.73
CA ALA A 63 -4.93 6.08 -3.31
C ALA A 63 -4.44 7.49 -3.58
N ALA A 64 -5.05 8.15 -4.56
CA ALA A 64 -4.79 9.54 -4.88
C ALA A 64 -5.97 10.38 -4.42
N PHE A 65 -5.66 11.46 -3.70
CA PHE A 65 -6.65 12.46 -3.29
C PHE A 65 -6.24 13.82 -3.83
N THR A 66 -7.10 14.81 -3.67
CA THR A 66 -6.87 16.13 -4.26
C THR A 66 -5.58 16.78 -3.77
N LYS A 67 -5.26 16.63 -2.49
CA LYS A 67 -4.13 17.34 -1.88
C LYS A 67 -3.00 16.44 -1.42
N HIS A 68 -3.16 15.12 -1.50
CA HIS A 68 -2.14 14.20 -1.03
C HIS A 68 -2.35 12.82 -1.62
N LEU A 69 -1.35 11.96 -1.46
CA LEU A 69 -1.45 10.55 -1.77
C LEU A 69 -1.49 9.78 -0.44
N SER A 70 -2.03 8.57 -0.48
CA SER A 70 -2.11 7.74 0.72
C SER A 70 -1.57 6.35 0.46
N PHE A 71 -0.88 5.80 1.46
CA PHE A 71 -0.53 4.38 1.54
C PHE A 71 -1.50 3.74 2.53
N LEU A 72 -2.04 2.58 2.16
CA LEU A 72 -3.07 1.89 2.93
C LEU A 72 -2.52 0.53 3.38
N PRO A 73 -2.22 0.36 4.68
CA PRO A 73 -1.69 -0.92 5.16
C PRO A 73 -2.75 -2.01 5.29
N HIS A 74 -4.02 -1.67 5.16
CA HIS A 74 -5.15 -2.59 5.31
C HIS A 74 -5.20 -3.24 6.70
N SER A 75 -4.82 -2.48 7.71
CA SER A 75 -4.84 -2.88 9.11
C SER A 75 -4.91 -1.62 9.96
N GLY A 76 -5.64 -1.68 11.05
CA GLY A 76 -5.76 -0.56 11.98
C GLY A 76 -4.69 -0.53 13.06
N THR A 77 -3.74 -1.48 13.06
CA THR A 77 -2.74 -1.59 14.11
C THR A 77 -1.31 -1.29 13.66
N ILE A 78 -1.05 -1.32 12.35
CA ILE A 78 0.31 -1.17 11.83
C ILE A 78 0.85 0.25 12.02
N LEU A 79 0.08 1.26 11.59
CA LEU A 79 0.56 2.63 11.69
C LEU A 79 0.75 3.09 13.15
N PRO A 80 -0.17 2.78 14.07
CA PRO A 80 0.09 3.12 15.48
C PRO A 80 1.32 2.41 16.04
N ALA A 81 1.57 1.17 15.65
CA ALA A 81 2.73 0.42 16.14
C ALA A 81 4.05 0.98 15.63
N LEU A 82 4.04 1.68 14.51
CA LEU A 82 5.24 2.25 13.87
C LEU A 82 5.31 3.78 14.07
N ASP A 83 4.69 4.29 15.12
CA ASP A 83 4.57 5.72 15.33
C ASP A 83 5.90 6.48 15.24
N ASP A 84 6.96 5.90 15.81
CA ASP A 84 8.27 6.54 15.79
C ASP A 84 8.84 6.64 14.37
N GLU A 85 8.68 5.59 13.57
CA GLU A 85 9.17 5.56 12.19
C GLU A 85 8.37 6.50 11.29
N LEU A 86 7.16 6.84 11.71
CA LEU A 86 6.26 7.66 10.91
C LEU A 86 6.21 9.12 11.37
N ALA A 87 7.10 9.52 12.25
CA ALA A 87 7.17 10.90 12.71
C ALA A 87 7.35 11.82 11.50
N GLY A 88 6.56 12.88 11.44
CA GLY A 88 6.60 13.82 10.33
C GLY A 88 5.59 13.55 9.23
N TYR A 89 4.94 12.39 9.25
CA TYR A 89 3.89 12.09 8.28
C TYR A 89 2.51 12.30 8.90
N GLU A 90 1.60 12.91 8.14
CA GLU A 90 0.21 12.95 8.53
C GLU A 90 -0.39 11.56 8.30
N ARG A 91 -1.26 11.14 9.21
CA ARG A 91 -1.83 9.81 9.11
C ARG A 91 -3.06 9.63 9.98
N THR A 92 -3.85 8.63 9.62
CA THR A 92 -4.91 8.09 10.47
C THR A 92 -4.46 6.68 10.90
N LYS A 93 -5.33 5.91 11.53
CA LYS A 93 -5.02 4.53 11.89
C LYS A 93 -4.73 3.66 10.68
N SER A 94 -5.35 3.95 9.54
CA SER A 94 -5.30 3.08 8.37
C SER A 94 -4.84 3.76 7.10
N SER A 95 -4.32 4.98 7.19
CA SER A 95 -3.91 5.75 6.01
C SER A 95 -2.71 6.61 6.36
N LEU A 96 -1.64 6.45 5.59
CA LEU A 96 -0.42 7.24 5.71
C LEU A 96 -0.36 8.21 4.54
N HIS A 97 -0.32 9.51 4.83
CA HIS A 97 -0.37 10.54 3.79
C HIS A 97 1.03 10.97 3.39
N PHE A 98 1.24 11.19 2.09
CA PHE A 98 2.51 11.70 1.58
C PHE A 98 2.27 12.62 0.39
N ALA A 99 3.29 13.41 0.07
CA ALA A 99 3.19 14.43 -0.97
C ALA A 99 3.08 13.80 -2.37
N SER A 100 2.39 14.50 -3.26
CA SER A 100 2.15 13.98 -4.61
C SER A 100 3.42 13.95 -5.48
N ASP A 101 4.49 14.61 -5.06
CA ASP A 101 5.74 14.64 -5.81
C ASP A 101 6.88 13.92 -5.08
N GLU A 102 6.58 13.20 -4.01
CA GLU A 102 7.62 12.57 -3.20
C GLU A 102 7.16 11.17 -2.76
N PRO A 103 7.65 10.12 -3.44
CA PRO A 103 7.23 8.76 -3.07
C PRO A 103 7.77 8.38 -1.70
N LEU A 104 7.04 7.48 -1.03
CA LEU A 104 7.53 6.94 0.25
C LEU A 104 8.84 6.21 0.04
N PRO A 105 9.82 6.40 0.95
CA PRO A 105 11.11 5.70 0.82
C PRO A 105 10.94 4.19 0.73
N ALA A 106 11.81 3.55 -0.04
CA ALA A 106 11.76 2.10 -0.22
C ALA A 106 11.84 1.35 1.10
N ASP A 107 12.70 1.81 2.01
CA ASP A 107 12.84 1.18 3.33
C ASP A 107 11.56 1.27 4.14
N LEU A 108 10.86 2.40 4.06
CA LEU A 108 9.60 2.58 4.77
C LEU A 108 8.51 1.69 4.19
N VAL A 109 8.41 1.63 2.85
CA VAL A 109 7.45 0.74 2.21
C VAL A 109 7.72 -0.71 2.62
N ALA A 110 8.99 -1.13 2.63
CA ALA A 110 9.34 -2.48 3.05
C ALA A 110 8.93 -2.75 4.49
N THR A 111 9.18 -1.79 5.38
CA THR A 111 8.79 -1.92 6.79
C THR A 111 7.30 -2.10 6.94
N LEU A 112 6.52 -1.28 6.23
CA LEU A 112 5.06 -1.33 6.31
C LEU A 112 4.51 -2.66 5.77
N VAL A 113 5.01 -3.09 4.61
CA VAL A 113 4.54 -4.34 4.00
C VAL A 113 4.92 -5.54 4.86
N ARG A 114 6.15 -5.57 5.37
CA ARG A 114 6.61 -6.68 6.21
C ARG A 114 5.84 -6.75 7.52
N ALA A 115 5.51 -5.60 8.11
CA ALA A 115 4.70 -5.57 9.33
C ALA A 115 3.34 -6.19 9.08
N ARG A 116 2.71 -5.89 7.95
CA ARG A 116 1.42 -6.47 7.59
C ARG A 116 1.54 -7.98 7.35
N LEU A 117 2.59 -8.42 6.63
CA LEU A 117 2.83 -9.84 6.40
C LEU A 117 2.98 -10.59 7.72
N GLN A 118 3.74 -10.03 8.65
CA GLN A 118 3.94 -10.64 9.96
C GLN A 118 2.65 -10.71 10.75
N GLU A 119 1.83 -9.68 10.66
CA GLU A 119 0.53 -9.66 11.33
C GLU A 119 -0.37 -10.79 10.80
N ILE A 120 -0.40 -10.97 9.48
CA ILE A 120 -1.19 -12.03 8.85
C ILE A 120 -0.72 -13.41 9.32
N GLU A 121 0.60 -13.64 9.36
CA GLU A 121 1.14 -14.91 9.83
C GLU A 121 0.81 -15.18 11.29
N SER A 122 0.89 -14.15 12.13
CA SER A 122 0.70 -14.31 13.58
C SER A 122 -0.76 -14.51 13.94
N THR A 123 -1.68 -13.86 13.24
CA THR A 123 -3.08 -13.80 13.66
C THR A 123 -4.03 -14.49 12.68
N GLY A 124 -3.57 -14.80 11.48
CA GLY A 124 -4.43 -15.33 10.44
C GLY A 124 -5.32 -14.26 9.78
N HIS A 125 -5.09 -13.01 10.09
CA HIS A 125 -5.83 -11.89 9.49
C HIS A 125 -5.08 -11.31 8.31
#